data_7ab5ba0e2bfccfc130f51c468ca09eaf
#
_entry.id   7ab5ba0e2bfccfc130f51c468ca09eaf
#
_cell.length_a   1.000
_cell.length_b   1.000
_cell.length_c   1.000
_cell.angle_alpha   90.00
_cell.angle_beta   90.00
_cell.angle_gamma   90.00
#
_symmetry.space_group_name_H-M   'P 1'
#
loop_
_entity.id
_entity.type
_entity.pdbx_description
1 polymer ?
#
loop_
_entity_poly.entity_id
_entity_poly.type
_entity_poly.pdbx_seq_one_letter_code
_entity_poly.pdbx_strand_id
1 'polypeptide(L)'
;MSRQDANAAFARSSFLYGGNAAYIENLYAKYENDPAAVDAAWRDFFQGLKDEKADVAKSAQGASWQKPNWPLRQGGDLVSALDGQWAETEKKIGEKISATAKAKGVELTSADVMQATRDSIHALMLIRAYRIRGHFHAKLDPLELEPEKNEEELDPRSYGFTEADMDRRIFLDKVLGLEFASMREIVTILRRTYCQTLGVEFMHISNPE
;
A
#
# COMPACT_ATOMS: atom_id res chain seq x y z
N MET A 1 13.48 8.07 -41.25
CA MET A 1 12.02 8.33 -41.11
C MET A 1 11.77 9.82 -41.19
N SER A 2 10.92 10.27 -42.11
CA SER A 2 10.58 11.69 -42.19
C SER A 2 9.67 12.08 -41.01
N ARG A 3 9.60 13.36 -40.67
CA ARG A 3 8.71 13.87 -39.61
C ARG A 3 7.21 13.57 -39.92
N GLN A 4 6.89 13.50 -41.22
CA GLN A 4 5.58 13.13 -41.70
C GLN A 4 5.23 11.65 -41.44
N ASP A 5 6.23 10.75 -41.61
CA ASP A 5 6.07 9.33 -41.36
C ASP A 5 5.86 9.05 -39.84
N ALA A 6 6.62 9.78 -39.00
CA ALA A 6 6.44 9.69 -37.53
C ALA A 6 5.07 10.20 -37.08
N ASN A 7 4.56 11.29 -37.64
CA ASN A 7 3.22 11.81 -37.33
C ASN A 7 2.11 10.87 -37.82
N ALA A 8 2.28 10.24 -38.99
CA ALA A 8 1.33 9.26 -39.51
C ALA A 8 1.31 7.98 -38.66
N ALA A 9 2.48 7.53 -38.19
CA ALA A 9 2.58 6.40 -37.27
C ALA A 9 1.94 6.72 -35.90
N PHE A 10 2.18 7.92 -35.36
CA PHE A 10 1.54 8.40 -34.14
C PHE A 10 0.03 8.49 -34.26
N ALA A 11 -0.48 9.03 -35.38
CA ALA A 11 -1.94 9.13 -35.63
C ALA A 11 -2.60 7.74 -35.69
N ARG A 12 -1.92 6.74 -36.23
CA ARG A 12 -2.43 5.35 -36.30
C ARG A 12 -2.44 4.65 -34.96
N SER A 13 -1.53 5.00 -34.06
CA SER A 13 -1.38 4.32 -32.75
C SER A 13 -1.92 5.15 -31.59
N SER A 14 -2.35 6.39 -31.81
CA SER A 14 -2.78 7.30 -30.74
C SER A 14 -3.98 6.77 -29.94
N PHE A 15 -4.86 5.99 -30.57
CA PHE A 15 -6.00 5.36 -29.90
C PHE A 15 -5.61 4.17 -29.00
N LEU A 16 -4.39 3.65 -29.12
CA LEU A 16 -3.87 2.59 -28.25
C LEU A 16 -3.56 3.10 -26.84
N TYR A 17 -3.44 4.43 -26.68
CA TYR A 17 -3.13 5.06 -25.41
C TYR A 17 -4.41 5.69 -24.81
N GLY A 18 -4.61 5.52 -23.53
CA GLY A 18 -5.75 6.08 -22.81
C GLY A 18 -6.68 5.02 -22.22
N GLY A 19 -7.93 5.38 -21.96
CA GLY A 19 -8.90 4.52 -21.27
C GLY A 19 -9.21 3.16 -21.92
N ASN A 20 -8.91 3.02 -23.20
CA ASN A 20 -9.15 1.76 -23.95
C ASN A 20 -7.91 0.87 -24.07
N ALA A 21 -6.75 1.30 -23.56
CA ALA A 21 -5.49 0.57 -23.73
C ALA A 21 -5.60 -0.88 -23.23
N ALA A 22 -6.13 -1.09 -22.03
CA ALA A 22 -6.29 -2.41 -21.44
C ALA A 22 -7.22 -3.33 -22.26
N TYR A 23 -8.26 -2.78 -22.86
CA TYR A 23 -9.17 -3.52 -23.73
C TYR A 23 -8.46 -3.95 -25.02
N ILE A 24 -7.69 -3.05 -25.63
CA ILE A 24 -6.96 -3.30 -26.88
C ILE A 24 -5.84 -4.33 -26.63
N GLU A 25 -5.12 -4.25 -25.54
CA GLU A 25 -4.11 -5.22 -25.13
C GLU A 25 -4.70 -6.62 -24.92
N ASN A 26 -5.90 -6.71 -24.33
CA ASN A 26 -6.62 -7.95 -24.16
C ASN A 26 -7.08 -8.56 -25.52
N LEU A 27 -7.52 -7.72 -26.43
CA LEU A 27 -7.85 -8.14 -27.81
C LEU A 27 -6.61 -8.62 -28.55
N TYR A 28 -5.47 -7.95 -28.37
CA TYR A 28 -4.22 -8.33 -28.99
C TYR A 28 -3.69 -9.66 -28.44
N ALA A 29 -3.78 -9.88 -27.13
CA ALA A 29 -3.43 -11.17 -26.53
C ALA A 29 -4.32 -12.32 -27.05
N LYS A 30 -5.62 -12.06 -27.29
CA LYS A 30 -6.52 -13.04 -27.93
C LYS A 30 -6.11 -13.35 -29.37
N TYR A 31 -5.76 -12.31 -30.14
CA TYR A 31 -5.27 -12.45 -31.49
C TYR A 31 -3.98 -13.29 -31.57
N GLU A 32 -3.04 -13.09 -30.66
CA GLU A 32 -1.78 -13.85 -30.62
C GLU A 32 -1.98 -15.33 -30.28
N ASN A 33 -3.01 -15.67 -29.49
CA ASN A 33 -3.37 -17.05 -29.20
C ASN A 33 -4.19 -17.68 -30.33
N ASP A 34 -5.17 -16.96 -30.87
CA ASP A 34 -6.02 -17.38 -31.99
C ASP A 34 -6.42 -16.17 -32.82
N PRO A 35 -5.80 -16.00 -34.02
CA PRO A 35 -6.15 -14.89 -34.91
C PRO A 35 -7.63 -14.87 -35.37
N ALA A 36 -8.32 -16.00 -35.31
CA ALA A 36 -9.73 -16.09 -35.68
C ALA A 36 -10.67 -15.61 -34.57
N ALA A 37 -10.18 -15.46 -33.34
CA ALA A 37 -10.95 -15.02 -32.17
C ALA A 37 -11.25 -13.51 -32.14
N VAL A 38 -10.69 -12.73 -33.06
CA VAL A 38 -10.89 -11.28 -33.17
C VAL A 38 -11.49 -10.92 -34.53
N ASP A 39 -12.18 -9.76 -34.57
CA ASP A 39 -12.76 -9.21 -35.79
C ASP A 39 -11.70 -9.03 -36.89
N ALA A 40 -12.15 -9.11 -38.16
CA ALA A 40 -11.27 -8.98 -39.31
C ALA A 40 -10.48 -7.66 -39.34
N ALA A 41 -11.13 -6.55 -38.98
CA ALA A 41 -10.49 -5.23 -38.93
C ALA A 41 -9.37 -5.17 -37.88
N TRP A 42 -9.57 -5.78 -36.71
CA TRP A 42 -8.55 -5.89 -35.68
C TRP A 42 -7.43 -6.84 -36.06
N ARG A 43 -7.74 -7.91 -36.76
CA ARG A 43 -6.74 -8.86 -37.26
C ARG A 43 -5.75 -8.20 -38.21
N ASP A 44 -6.29 -7.45 -39.19
CA ASP A 44 -5.45 -6.74 -40.18
C ASP A 44 -4.57 -5.68 -39.51
N PHE A 45 -5.13 -5.01 -38.51
CA PHE A 45 -4.40 -4.02 -37.73
C PHE A 45 -3.27 -4.66 -36.92
N PHE A 46 -3.55 -5.73 -36.17
CA PHE A 46 -2.56 -6.41 -35.32
C PHE A 46 -1.45 -7.10 -36.14
N GLN A 47 -1.80 -7.62 -37.33
CA GLN A 47 -0.82 -8.21 -38.23
C GLN A 47 0.26 -7.19 -38.67
N GLY A 48 -0.08 -5.91 -38.65
CA GLY A 48 0.83 -4.81 -39.00
C GLY A 48 1.78 -4.38 -37.87
N LEU A 49 1.49 -4.73 -36.61
CA LEU A 49 2.26 -4.28 -35.44
C LEU A 49 3.58 -5.05 -35.27
N LYS A 50 3.60 -6.35 -35.60
CA LYS A 50 4.79 -7.23 -35.50
C LYS A 50 5.46 -7.30 -34.13
N ASP A 51 4.67 -7.22 -33.06
CA ASP A 51 5.19 -7.27 -31.69
C ASP A 51 5.56 -8.71 -31.27
N GLU A 52 6.46 -8.85 -30.29
CA GLU A 52 6.81 -10.15 -29.73
C GLU A 52 5.68 -10.68 -28.82
N LYS A 53 5.30 -11.97 -28.98
CA LYS A 53 4.22 -12.61 -28.21
C LYS A 53 4.40 -12.51 -26.69
N ALA A 54 5.65 -12.57 -26.23
CA ALA A 54 5.97 -12.49 -24.80
C ALA A 54 5.65 -11.09 -24.22
N ASP A 55 5.90 -10.02 -24.98
CA ASP A 55 5.64 -8.66 -24.55
C ASP A 55 4.13 -8.34 -24.58
N VAL A 56 3.42 -8.83 -25.58
CA VAL A 56 1.96 -8.71 -25.65
C VAL A 56 1.29 -9.42 -24.47
N ALA A 57 1.68 -10.65 -24.16
CA ALA A 57 1.14 -11.40 -23.03
C ALA A 57 1.44 -10.70 -21.69
N LYS A 58 2.63 -10.11 -21.55
CA LYS A 58 3.02 -9.36 -20.35
C LYS A 58 2.19 -8.08 -20.17
N SER A 59 1.95 -7.35 -21.26
CA SER A 59 1.12 -6.15 -21.25
C SER A 59 -0.36 -6.46 -20.94
N ALA A 60 -0.89 -7.55 -21.52
CA ALA A 60 -2.26 -7.99 -21.28
C ALA A 60 -2.51 -8.49 -19.84
N GLN A 61 -1.46 -8.86 -19.10
CA GLN A 61 -1.57 -9.19 -17.67
C GLN A 61 -1.87 -7.96 -16.79
N GLY A 62 -1.83 -6.78 -17.36
CA GLY A 62 -2.07 -5.52 -16.66
C GLY A 62 -0.84 -5.01 -15.91
N ALA A 63 -1.03 -3.97 -15.14
CA ALA A 63 0.05 -3.31 -14.42
C ALA A 63 0.71 -4.26 -13.41
N SER A 64 2.03 -4.13 -13.22
CA SER A 64 2.82 -5.01 -12.33
C SER A 64 2.39 -4.99 -10.86
N TRP A 65 1.62 -3.98 -10.45
CA TRP A 65 1.00 -3.88 -9.13
C TRP A 65 -0.33 -4.63 -9.01
N GLN A 66 -0.95 -5.01 -10.13
CA GLN A 66 -2.16 -5.83 -10.19
C GLN A 66 -1.79 -7.30 -9.95
N LYS A 67 -1.46 -7.63 -8.72
CA LYS A 67 -1.07 -8.99 -8.33
C LYS A 67 -2.32 -9.87 -8.17
N PRO A 68 -2.27 -11.19 -8.54
CA PRO A 68 -3.38 -12.12 -8.33
C PRO A 68 -3.79 -12.31 -6.86
N ASN A 69 -2.96 -11.81 -5.92
CA ASN A 69 -3.24 -11.83 -4.48
C ASN A 69 -3.83 -10.51 -3.96
N TRP A 70 -4.15 -9.56 -4.81
CA TRP A 70 -4.93 -8.38 -4.50
C TRP A 70 -6.41 -8.67 -4.80
N PRO A 71 -7.38 -8.45 -3.92
CA PRO A 71 -7.30 -7.64 -2.70
C PRO A 71 -6.56 -8.31 -1.54
N LEU A 72 -6.10 -7.50 -0.59
CA LEU A 72 -5.54 -7.97 0.67
C LEU A 72 -6.44 -9.04 1.28
N ARG A 73 -5.86 -10.17 1.71
CA ARG A 73 -6.62 -11.25 2.35
C ARG A 73 -7.40 -10.65 3.51
N GLN A 74 -8.72 -10.81 3.48
CA GLN A 74 -9.56 -10.44 4.61
C GLN A 74 -9.04 -11.16 5.87
N GLY A 75 -8.83 -10.41 6.96
CA GLY A 75 -8.29 -10.94 8.21
C GLY A 75 -6.77 -10.83 8.38
N GLY A 76 -6.05 -10.12 7.53
CA GLY A 76 -4.66 -9.71 7.82
C GLY A 76 -4.62 -8.67 8.94
N ASP A 77 -3.61 -8.73 9.83
CA ASP A 77 -3.47 -7.81 10.97
C ASP A 77 -3.52 -6.33 10.53
N LEU A 78 -3.01 -6.03 9.34
CA LEU A 78 -3.06 -4.69 8.75
C LEU A 78 -4.51 -4.27 8.37
N VAL A 79 -5.29 -5.20 7.83
CA VAL A 79 -6.71 -4.96 7.45
C VAL A 79 -7.55 -4.83 8.71
N SER A 80 -7.36 -5.69 9.69
CA SER A 80 -8.02 -5.59 11.00
C SER A 80 -7.75 -4.26 11.69
N ALA A 81 -6.52 -3.76 11.61
CA ALA A 81 -6.17 -2.44 12.14
C ALA A 81 -6.87 -1.29 11.39
N LEU A 82 -7.17 -1.45 10.09
CA LEU A 82 -7.95 -0.49 9.32
C LEU A 82 -9.45 -0.57 9.60
N ASP A 83 -9.97 -1.78 9.77
CA ASP A 83 -11.40 -2.02 9.96
C ASP A 83 -11.88 -1.81 11.40
N GLY A 84 -10.97 -1.68 12.35
CA GLY A 84 -11.28 -1.48 13.77
C GLY A 84 -11.71 -2.78 14.49
N GLN A 85 -11.38 -3.96 13.98
CA GLN A 85 -11.60 -5.26 14.64
C GLN A 85 -10.55 -5.52 15.74
N TRP A 86 -10.49 -4.62 16.69
CA TRP A 86 -9.44 -4.59 17.70
C TRP A 86 -9.46 -5.80 18.63
N ALA A 87 -10.62 -6.34 18.96
CA ALA A 87 -10.75 -7.49 19.86
C ALA A 87 -10.09 -8.75 19.31
N GLU A 88 -10.24 -9.03 18.00
CA GLU A 88 -9.55 -10.14 17.36
C GLU A 88 -8.05 -9.89 17.23
N THR A 89 -7.68 -8.67 16.92
CA THR A 89 -6.28 -8.25 16.80
C THR A 89 -5.56 -8.39 18.14
N GLU A 90 -6.20 -7.96 19.23
CA GLU A 90 -5.69 -8.11 20.61
C GLU A 90 -5.36 -9.57 20.95
N LYS A 91 -6.31 -10.46 20.70
CA LYS A 91 -6.12 -11.89 20.95
C LYS A 91 -4.95 -12.48 20.15
N LYS A 92 -4.90 -12.20 18.85
CA LYS A 92 -3.82 -12.67 17.95
C LYS A 92 -2.46 -12.14 18.37
N ILE A 93 -2.35 -10.86 18.73
CA ILE A 93 -1.10 -10.24 19.19
C ILE A 93 -0.65 -10.88 20.53
N GLY A 94 -1.55 -11.06 21.48
CA GLY A 94 -1.22 -11.72 22.75
C GLY A 94 -0.70 -13.15 22.56
N GLU A 95 -1.33 -13.92 21.68
CA GLU A 95 -0.87 -15.28 21.33
C GLU A 95 0.54 -15.24 20.68
N LYS A 96 0.81 -14.31 19.75
CA LYS A 96 2.11 -14.16 19.09
C LYS A 96 3.19 -13.71 20.05
N ILE A 97 2.90 -12.77 20.97
CA ILE A 97 3.85 -12.32 22.00
C ILE A 97 4.24 -13.49 22.90
N SER A 98 3.25 -14.26 23.37
CA SER A 98 3.48 -15.44 24.21
C SER A 98 4.31 -16.50 23.49
N ALA A 99 4.01 -16.76 22.22
CA ALA A 99 4.76 -17.71 21.39
C ALA A 99 6.21 -17.24 21.16
N THR A 100 6.41 -15.95 20.88
CA THR A 100 7.73 -15.37 20.65
C THR A 100 8.59 -15.39 21.92
N ALA A 101 7.99 -15.09 23.07
CA ALA A 101 8.66 -15.16 24.37
C ALA A 101 9.12 -16.58 24.68
N LYS A 102 8.24 -17.57 24.50
CA LYS A 102 8.58 -19.00 24.69
C LYS A 102 9.70 -19.45 23.76
N ALA A 103 9.66 -19.04 22.49
CA ALA A 103 10.74 -19.36 21.51
C ALA A 103 12.09 -18.75 21.89
N LYS A 104 12.10 -17.60 22.56
CA LYS A 104 13.31 -16.92 23.06
C LYS A 104 13.70 -17.33 24.49
N GLY A 105 12.98 -18.26 25.10
CA GLY A 105 13.28 -18.74 26.46
C GLY A 105 13.00 -17.70 27.55
N VAL A 106 12.14 -16.73 27.30
CA VAL A 106 11.75 -15.68 28.25
C VAL A 106 10.41 -16.07 28.89
N GLU A 107 10.40 -16.22 30.20
CA GLU A 107 9.17 -16.41 30.96
C GLU A 107 8.52 -15.05 31.20
N LEU A 108 7.36 -14.82 30.57
CA LEU A 108 6.52 -13.64 30.80
C LEU A 108 5.38 -13.96 31.73
N THR A 109 5.09 -13.07 32.66
CA THR A 109 3.89 -13.17 33.47
C THR A 109 2.65 -12.82 32.62
N SER A 110 1.46 -13.24 33.06
CA SER A 110 0.21 -12.85 32.39
C SER A 110 0.05 -11.31 32.32
N ALA A 111 0.51 -10.60 33.33
CA ALA A 111 0.48 -9.13 33.38
C ALA A 111 1.41 -8.52 32.34
N ASP A 112 2.61 -9.08 32.14
CA ASP A 112 3.57 -8.60 31.14
C ASP A 112 3.01 -8.80 29.71
N VAL A 113 2.40 -9.95 29.44
CA VAL A 113 1.76 -10.23 28.14
C VAL A 113 0.62 -9.25 27.88
N MET A 114 -0.24 -8.99 28.87
CA MET A 114 -1.33 -8.02 28.74
C MET A 114 -0.80 -6.60 28.48
N GLN A 115 0.23 -6.17 29.17
CA GLN A 115 0.83 -4.85 28.98
C GLN A 115 1.47 -4.73 27.58
N ALA A 116 2.26 -5.73 27.18
CA ALA A 116 2.87 -5.77 25.86
C ALA A 116 1.84 -5.79 24.73
N THR A 117 0.73 -6.52 24.91
CA THR A 117 -0.38 -6.56 23.97
C THR A 117 -1.04 -5.19 23.85
N ARG A 118 -1.31 -4.53 24.97
CA ARG A 118 -1.89 -3.17 25.01
C ARG A 118 -0.98 -2.16 24.31
N ASP A 119 0.31 -2.19 24.58
CA ASP A 119 1.30 -1.31 23.94
C ASP A 119 1.31 -1.54 22.43
N SER A 120 1.27 -2.78 21.97
CA SER A 120 1.22 -3.13 20.56
C SER A 120 -0.05 -2.57 19.88
N ILE A 121 -1.21 -2.71 20.52
CA ILE A 121 -2.47 -2.18 19.99
C ILE A 121 -2.44 -0.65 19.92
N HIS A 122 -2.00 0.02 20.98
CA HIS A 122 -1.90 1.48 20.98
C HIS A 122 -0.92 1.99 19.91
N ALA A 123 0.19 1.29 19.68
CA ALA A 123 1.11 1.59 18.59
C ALA A 123 0.45 1.40 17.21
N LEU A 124 -0.33 0.34 17.01
CA LEU A 124 -1.08 0.11 15.78
C LEU A 124 -2.15 1.19 15.55
N MET A 125 -2.83 1.63 16.61
CA MET A 125 -3.80 2.73 16.52
C MET A 125 -3.12 4.04 16.10
N LEU A 126 -1.96 4.36 16.66
CA LEU A 126 -1.17 5.52 16.25
C LEU A 126 -0.71 5.41 14.77
N ILE A 127 -0.22 4.24 14.35
CA ILE A 127 0.16 3.99 12.96
C ILE A 127 -1.05 4.23 12.03
N ARG A 128 -2.22 3.76 12.42
CA ARG A 128 -3.47 4.00 11.68
C ARG A 128 -3.80 5.50 11.60
N ALA A 129 -3.71 6.22 12.71
CA ALA A 129 -3.95 7.66 12.72
C ALA A 129 -3.04 8.41 11.75
N TYR A 130 -1.75 8.08 11.73
CA TYR A 130 -0.80 8.66 10.75
C TYR A 130 -1.14 8.30 9.31
N ARG A 131 -1.63 7.09 9.02
CA ARG A 131 -2.05 6.70 7.65
C ARG A 131 -3.26 7.52 7.18
N ILE A 132 -4.17 7.86 8.08
CA ILE A 132 -5.39 8.60 7.76
C ILE A 132 -5.14 10.11 7.77
N ARG A 133 -4.39 10.64 8.74
CA ARG A 133 -4.27 12.09 9.01
C ARG A 133 -2.86 12.64 8.99
N GLY A 134 -1.82 11.79 8.85
CA GLY A 134 -0.44 12.24 8.86
C GLY A 134 -0.11 13.29 7.81
N HIS A 135 -0.83 13.28 6.68
CA HIS A 135 -0.68 14.25 5.60
C HIS A 135 -1.07 15.68 6.03
N PHE A 136 -1.86 15.88 7.10
CA PHE A 136 -2.17 17.20 7.62
C PHE A 136 -0.94 17.91 8.22
N HIS A 137 0.08 17.17 8.59
CA HIS A 137 1.38 17.66 9.03
C HIS A 137 2.44 17.62 7.92
N ALA A 138 2.05 17.31 6.69
CA ALA A 138 2.97 17.34 5.56
C ALA A 138 3.28 18.79 5.17
N LYS A 139 4.56 19.07 4.90
CA LYS A 139 5.04 20.38 4.49
C LYS A 139 4.78 20.57 2.99
N LEU A 140 3.50 20.76 2.63
CA LEU A 140 3.04 20.91 1.26
C LEU A 140 2.88 22.37 0.85
N ASP A 141 2.88 23.30 1.81
CA ASP A 141 2.81 24.73 1.57
C ASP A 141 4.21 25.36 1.65
N PRO A 142 4.84 25.68 0.51
CA PRO A 142 6.17 26.28 0.48
C PRO A 142 6.18 27.74 0.97
N LEU A 143 5.00 28.37 1.07
CA LEU A 143 4.86 29.76 1.51
C LEU A 143 4.50 29.87 3.00
N GLU A 144 4.26 28.72 3.66
CA GLU A 144 3.91 28.64 5.09
C GLU A 144 2.75 29.56 5.48
N LEU A 145 1.72 29.66 4.61
CA LEU A 145 0.56 30.53 4.84
C LEU A 145 -0.44 29.93 5.83
N GLU A 146 -0.45 28.60 5.95
CA GLU A 146 -1.30 27.89 6.91
C GLU A 146 -0.54 27.61 8.23
N PRO A 147 -1.14 27.90 9.38
CA PRO A 147 -0.54 27.51 10.67
C PRO A 147 -0.48 25.98 10.80
N GLU A 148 0.56 25.47 11.47
CA GLU A 148 0.66 24.04 11.79
C GLU A 148 -0.57 23.61 12.60
N LYS A 149 -1.27 22.60 12.10
CA LYS A 149 -2.42 22.00 12.80
C LYS A 149 -1.89 21.05 13.88
N ASN A 150 -2.31 21.27 15.11
CA ASN A 150 -1.99 20.34 16.20
C ASN A 150 -3.04 19.23 16.24
N GLU A 151 -2.71 18.05 15.71
CA GLU A 151 -3.58 16.89 15.72
C GLU A 151 -3.22 16.01 16.93
N GLU A 152 -4.04 16.08 17.98
CA GLU A 152 -3.84 15.29 19.21
C GLU A 152 -3.78 13.79 18.93
N GLU A 153 -4.46 13.32 17.88
CA GLU A 153 -4.46 11.91 17.46
C GLU A 153 -3.11 11.42 16.92
N LEU A 154 -2.19 12.32 16.58
CA LEU A 154 -0.84 11.99 16.12
C LEU A 154 0.20 12.04 17.24
N ASP A 155 -0.22 12.39 18.47
CA ASP A 155 0.63 12.40 19.65
C ASP A 155 0.58 11.03 20.36
N PRO A 156 1.72 10.36 20.58
CA PRO A 156 1.78 9.11 21.34
C PRO A 156 1.15 9.20 22.74
N ARG A 157 1.15 10.38 23.36
CA ARG A 157 0.55 10.61 24.68
C ARG A 157 -0.96 10.36 24.69
N SER A 158 -1.64 10.63 23.59
CA SER A 158 -3.07 10.35 23.43
C SER A 158 -3.40 8.86 23.47
N TYR A 159 -2.40 8.00 23.26
CA TYR A 159 -2.50 6.53 23.34
C TYR A 159 -1.92 5.98 24.66
N GLY A 160 -1.65 6.86 25.64
CA GLY A 160 -1.19 6.47 26.96
C GLY A 160 0.31 6.22 27.08
N PHE A 161 1.11 6.59 26.09
CA PHE A 161 2.57 6.52 26.18
C PHE A 161 3.12 7.76 26.88
N THR A 162 3.94 7.53 27.90
CA THR A 162 4.69 8.58 28.59
C THR A 162 6.09 8.70 28.01
N GLU A 163 6.83 9.76 28.35
CA GLU A 163 8.22 9.92 27.91
C GLU A 163 9.11 8.74 28.34
N ALA A 164 8.81 8.14 29.49
CA ALA A 164 9.53 6.95 29.98
C ALA A 164 9.28 5.69 29.10
N ASP A 165 8.17 5.64 28.41
CA ASP A 165 7.79 4.51 27.55
C ASP A 165 8.33 4.64 26.14
N MET A 166 8.82 5.82 25.75
CA MET A 166 9.21 6.10 24.36
C MET A 166 10.32 5.20 23.82
N ASP A 167 11.18 4.71 24.68
CA ASP A 167 12.32 3.86 24.28
C ASP A 167 12.08 2.36 24.56
N ARG A 168 10.90 2.01 25.12
CA ARG A 168 10.51 0.61 25.35
C ARG A 168 10.22 -0.10 24.01
N ARG A 169 10.70 -1.34 23.90
CA ARG A 169 10.51 -2.20 22.72
C ARG A 169 9.07 -2.70 22.65
N ILE A 170 8.37 -2.37 21.57
CA ILE A 170 6.99 -2.75 21.30
C ILE A 170 6.98 -3.76 20.16
N PHE A 171 6.17 -4.80 20.29
CA PHE A 171 5.99 -5.80 19.26
C PHE A 171 5.03 -5.29 18.17
N LEU A 172 5.47 -5.31 16.91
CA LEU A 172 4.72 -4.78 15.76
C LEU A 172 4.32 -5.84 14.74
N ASP A 173 4.77 -7.08 14.90
CA ASP A 173 4.47 -8.18 13.99
C ASP A 173 4.72 -7.84 12.51
N LYS A 174 5.85 -7.21 12.22
CA LYS A 174 6.25 -6.77 10.88
C LYS A 174 5.40 -5.64 10.25
N VAL A 175 4.49 -5.05 10.98
CA VAL A 175 3.90 -3.76 10.60
C VAL A 175 5.05 -2.75 10.49
N LEU A 176 5.10 -1.92 9.49
CA LEU A 176 6.26 -1.08 9.13
C LEU A 176 7.54 -1.86 8.73
N GLY A 177 7.44 -3.18 8.50
CA GLY A 177 8.59 -4.03 8.17
C GLY A 177 9.47 -4.42 9.37
N LEU A 178 9.09 -4.04 10.59
CA LEU A 178 9.83 -4.29 11.83
C LEU A 178 9.07 -5.25 12.74
N GLU A 179 9.77 -6.22 13.32
CA GLU A 179 9.20 -7.12 14.33
C GLU A 179 9.00 -6.41 15.66
N PHE A 180 9.99 -5.62 16.07
CA PHE A 180 9.98 -4.79 17.26
C PHE A 180 10.52 -3.41 16.94
N ALA A 181 9.93 -2.38 17.52
CA ALA A 181 10.47 -1.01 17.48
C ALA A 181 10.12 -0.28 18.77
N SER A 182 10.87 0.77 19.10
CA SER A 182 10.49 1.70 20.15
C SER A 182 9.44 2.69 19.63
N MET A 183 8.67 3.31 20.52
CA MET A 183 7.71 4.34 20.12
C MET A 183 8.40 5.50 19.40
N ARG A 184 9.60 5.88 19.83
CA ARG A 184 10.43 6.92 19.19
C ARG A 184 10.80 6.56 17.75
N GLU A 185 11.20 5.31 17.50
CA GLU A 185 11.46 4.81 16.14
C GLU A 185 10.21 4.81 15.28
N ILE A 186 9.08 4.35 15.83
CA ILE A 186 7.78 4.33 15.14
C ILE A 186 7.40 5.75 14.69
N VAL A 187 7.40 6.72 15.60
CA VAL A 187 7.06 8.12 15.29
C VAL A 187 8.02 8.70 14.26
N THR A 188 9.30 8.40 14.35
CA THR A 188 10.30 8.87 13.38
C THR A 188 10.00 8.33 11.98
N ILE A 189 9.69 7.04 11.85
CA ILE A 189 9.32 6.41 10.58
C ILE A 189 8.03 7.03 10.04
N LEU A 190 7.01 7.18 10.88
CA LEU A 190 5.71 7.73 10.48
C LEU A 190 5.82 9.18 10.00
N ARG A 191 6.52 10.04 10.75
CA ARG A 191 6.76 11.42 10.34
C ARG A 191 7.54 11.51 9.03
N ARG A 192 8.57 10.67 8.87
CA ARG A 192 9.33 10.61 7.63
C ARG A 192 8.48 10.14 6.45
N THR A 193 7.51 9.25 6.67
CA THR A 193 6.67 8.69 5.61
C THR A 193 5.52 9.61 5.23
N TYR A 194 4.87 10.23 6.21
CA TYR A 194 3.59 10.93 5.98
C TYR A 194 3.67 12.44 6.13
N CYS A 195 4.70 12.99 6.77
CA CYS A 195 4.77 14.41 7.11
C CYS A 195 5.91 15.16 6.36
N GLN A 196 6.37 14.65 5.24
CA GLN A 196 7.38 15.31 4.41
C GLN A 196 6.75 16.22 3.36
N THR A 197 7.53 16.58 2.33
CA THR A 197 7.17 17.52 1.27
C THR A 197 6.44 16.88 0.09
N LEU A 198 6.13 15.58 0.14
CA LEU A 198 5.42 14.84 -0.89
C LEU A 198 4.10 14.31 -0.34
N GLY A 199 3.00 14.70 -0.95
CA GLY A 199 1.67 14.13 -0.71
C GLY A 199 1.25 13.25 -1.90
N VAL A 200 0.63 12.10 -1.59
CA VAL A 200 0.03 11.22 -2.60
C VAL A 200 -1.42 10.98 -2.23
N GLU A 201 -2.32 11.27 -3.18
CA GLU A 201 -3.76 11.05 -3.03
C GLU A 201 -4.24 10.05 -4.08
N PHE A 202 -4.77 8.91 -3.63
CA PHE A 202 -5.35 7.88 -4.51
C PHE A 202 -6.67 7.31 -3.95
N MET A 203 -7.26 7.94 -2.91
CA MET A 203 -8.52 7.50 -2.30
C MET A 203 -9.74 7.65 -3.22
N HIS A 204 -9.60 8.43 -4.30
CA HIS A 204 -10.63 8.57 -5.34
C HIS A 204 -10.72 7.34 -6.26
N ILE A 205 -9.72 6.47 -6.25
CA ILE A 205 -9.72 5.20 -6.98
C ILE A 205 -10.52 4.20 -6.15
N SER A 206 -11.81 4.10 -6.41
CA SER A 206 -12.74 3.25 -5.64
C SER A 206 -12.80 1.81 -6.14
N ASN A 207 -12.38 1.54 -7.39
CA ASN A 207 -12.33 0.20 -7.97
C ASN A 207 -10.89 -0.18 -8.28
N PRO A 208 -10.44 -1.35 -7.80
CA PRO A 208 -9.13 -1.92 -8.12
C PRO A 208 -9.16 -2.73 -9.43
N GLU A 209 -10.04 -2.40 -10.38
CA GLU A 209 -10.09 -3.04 -11.71
C GLU A 209 -9.04 -2.46 -12.65
#